data_f09166390f9babfce76910fde4f55b22
#
_entry.id   f09166390f9babfce76910fde4f55b22
#
_cell.length_a   1.000
_cell.length_b   1.000
_cell.length_c   1.000
_cell.angle_alpha   90.00
_cell.angle_beta   90.00
_cell.angle_gamma   90.00
#
_symmetry.space_group_name_H-M   'P 1'
#
loop_
_entity.id
_entity.type
_entity.pdbx_description
1 polymer ?
#
loop_
_entity_poly.entity_id
_entity_poly.type
_entity_poly.pdbx_seq_one_letter_code
_entity_poly.pdbx_strand_id
1 'polypeptide(L)'
;MDLSYLVGFFLKNRVNRIVFSYLARKNKNGKSILENLLIFYTNQHPLRITTRLKLFPFYLFFEIGRFCLNQTKQEAKQKLSDPIFQHGIALTMRSVGKYGMRKPQIFSAPPVVVWNFTNACNLKCRHCYQDAGKKLQQELPLTKRLDIVDQLAREDVFSIAYSGGEPLMDKEIWKAIERGSKYNLYQSIATNGTLITPDVVKKMVDVGLNYVEISLDSTKPEVYDNFRGVPGLWKRAVEGIENVVAEQKLKVGIASTVTKYNFDELEELIQFSKNIGADKFYAFNFIPIGRGKNIVDADLTPEQREKMLNILYEHYKKEHFVCMTTAPQYARVCMMRSSSGEVPTSHYTDARGKKARVLAEFIGGCGVGRAYCSIQPDGIVTPCVFMPIPVGDLKLKSFAEIWNTSPILKELRVREDLEGHCGVCDYRAACGGCRARAYGYFGNYKAPDPGCINNKDVFLELKSRQGEGAKLTNM
;
A
#
# COMPACT_ATOMS: atom_id res chain seq x y z
N MET A 1 -20.19 -21.48 -17.76
CA MET A 1 -18.95 -20.91 -18.30
C MET A 1 -18.35 -20.03 -17.21
N ASP A 2 -17.11 -20.31 -16.78
CA ASP A 2 -16.51 -19.59 -15.67
C ASP A 2 -16.32 -18.10 -16.04
N LEU A 3 -16.84 -17.19 -15.20
CA LEU A 3 -16.78 -15.76 -15.40
C LEU A 3 -15.32 -15.26 -15.51
N SER A 4 -14.39 -15.94 -14.84
CA SER A 4 -12.95 -15.66 -14.90
C SER A 4 -12.39 -15.93 -16.32
N TYR A 5 -12.90 -16.94 -16.99
CA TYR A 5 -12.56 -17.28 -18.38
C TYR A 5 -13.10 -16.23 -19.37
N LEU A 6 -14.37 -15.84 -19.19
CA LEU A 6 -15.01 -14.79 -20.01
C LEU A 6 -14.32 -13.44 -19.86
N VAL A 7 -14.09 -13.02 -18.63
CA VAL A 7 -13.37 -11.76 -18.33
C VAL A 7 -11.95 -11.84 -18.86
N GLY A 8 -11.25 -12.96 -18.67
CA GLY A 8 -9.90 -13.17 -19.19
C GLY A 8 -9.85 -13.13 -20.72
N PHE A 9 -10.78 -13.79 -21.40
CA PHE A 9 -10.90 -13.79 -22.86
C PHE A 9 -11.21 -12.39 -23.40
N PHE A 10 -12.15 -11.69 -22.76
CA PHE A 10 -12.54 -10.34 -23.15
C PHE A 10 -11.40 -9.33 -22.98
N LEU A 11 -10.66 -9.41 -21.88
CA LEU A 11 -9.57 -8.48 -21.56
C LEU A 11 -8.25 -8.80 -22.31
N LYS A 12 -8.08 -10.02 -22.82
CA LYS A 12 -6.91 -10.40 -23.64
C LYS A 12 -7.05 -9.97 -25.11
N ASN A 13 -8.25 -9.69 -25.58
CA ASN A 13 -8.49 -9.33 -26.97
C ASN A 13 -7.85 -7.97 -27.30
N ARG A 14 -7.14 -7.91 -28.44
CA ARG A 14 -6.44 -6.71 -28.91
C ARG A 14 -7.39 -5.53 -29.14
N VAL A 15 -8.60 -5.79 -29.61
CA VAL A 15 -9.65 -4.78 -29.82
C VAL A 15 -10.05 -4.13 -28.49
N ASN A 16 -10.26 -4.94 -27.45
CA ASN A 16 -10.65 -4.42 -26.13
C ASN A 16 -9.55 -3.56 -25.49
N ARG A 17 -8.28 -3.87 -25.75
CA ARG A 17 -7.16 -3.00 -25.32
C ARG A 17 -7.21 -1.62 -25.96
N ILE A 18 -7.58 -1.56 -27.25
CA ILE A 18 -7.75 -0.28 -27.96
C ILE A 18 -8.92 0.50 -27.35
N VAL A 19 -10.05 -0.16 -27.10
CA VAL A 19 -11.22 0.43 -26.45
C VAL A 19 -10.89 0.97 -25.07
N PHE A 20 -10.22 0.21 -24.23
CA PHE A 20 -9.81 0.66 -22.90
C PHE A 20 -8.82 1.84 -22.96
N SER A 21 -7.85 1.79 -23.88
CA SER A 21 -6.93 2.91 -24.10
C SER A 21 -7.67 4.17 -24.55
N TYR A 22 -8.70 4.03 -25.39
CA TYR A 22 -9.55 5.12 -25.86
C TYR A 22 -10.39 5.71 -24.72
N LEU A 23 -11.07 4.87 -23.93
CA LEU A 23 -11.90 5.29 -22.81
C LEU A 23 -11.10 6.00 -21.70
N ALA A 24 -9.87 5.56 -21.50
CA ALA A 24 -8.98 6.13 -20.51
C ALA A 24 -8.25 7.42 -20.95
N ARG A 25 -8.42 7.85 -22.23
CA ARG A 25 -7.83 9.11 -22.71
C ARG A 25 -8.44 10.31 -22.00
N LYS A 26 -7.59 11.14 -21.43
CA LYS A 26 -7.97 12.42 -20.82
C LYS A 26 -8.05 13.52 -21.90
N ASN A 27 -9.07 14.35 -21.81
CA ASN A 27 -9.22 15.54 -22.63
C ASN A 27 -8.34 16.68 -22.08
N LYS A 28 -8.35 17.85 -22.74
CA LYS A 28 -7.60 19.04 -22.32
C LYS A 28 -7.92 19.51 -20.89
N ASN A 29 -9.11 19.14 -20.36
CA ASN A 29 -9.56 19.48 -19.02
C ASN A 29 -9.25 18.38 -17.99
N GLY A 30 -8.43 17.39 -18.35
CA GLY A 30 -8.02 16.29 -17.47
C GLY A 30 -9.08 15.20 -17.27
N LYS A 31 -10.29 15.30 -17.86
CA LYS A 31 -11.36 14.31 -17.75
C LYS A 31 -11.28 13.25 -18.85
N SER A 32 -11.41 11.99 -18.49
CA SER A 32 -11.47 10.87 -19.44
C SER A 32 -12.89 10.65 -19.99
N ILE A 33 -12.98 9.93 -21.11
CA ILE A 33 -14.28 9.47 -21.63
C ILE A 33 -14.96 8.56 -20.61
N LEU A 34 -14.17 7.75 -19.91
CA LEU A 34 -14.64 6.87 -18.85
C LEU A 34 -15.30 7.63 -17.70
N GLU A 35 -14.69 8.74 -17.23
CA GLU A 35 -15.31 9.56 -16.17
C GLU A 35 -16.68 10.11 -16.62
N ASN A 36 -16.80 10.59 -17.85
CA ASN A 36 -18.09 11.01 -18.39
C ASN A 36 -19.10 9.86 -18.46
N LEU A 37 -18.64 8.64 -18.80
CA LEU A 37 -19.47 7.44 -18.82
C LEU A 37 -19.95 7.05 -17.41
N LEU A 38 -19.08 7.14 -16.40
CA LEU A 38 -19.45 6.88 -15.01
C LEU A 38 -20.46 7.91 -14.49
N ILE A 39 -20.25 9.19 -14.80
CA ILE A 39 -21.22 10.27 -14.50
C ILE A 39 -22.59 9.98 -15.16
N PHE A 40 -22.59 9.53 -16.42
CA PHE A 40 -23.81 9.16 -17.13
C PHE A 40 -24.51 7.96 -16.49
N TYR A 41 -23.75 6.92 -16.16
CA TYR A 41 -24.29 5.70 -15.56
C TYR A 41 -24.88 5.94 -14.15
N THR A 42 -24.22 6.74 -13.36
CA THR A 42 -24.62 7.07 -11.97
C THR A 42 -25.66 8.16 -11.88
N ASN A 43 -25.93 8.92 -12.97
CA ASN A 43 -26.80 10.09 -13.02
C ASN A 43 -26.34 11.23 -12.05
N GLN A 44 -25.05 11.37 -11.80
CA GLN A 44 -24.52 12.39 -10.91
C GLN A 44 -24.73 13.81 -11.43
N HIS A 45 -24.63 14.00 -12.76
CA HIS A 45 -24.83 15.30 -13.40
C HIS A 45 -25.53 15.14 -14.76
N PRO A 46 -26.34 16.12 -15.20
CA PRO A 46 -26.96 16.11 -16.50
C PRO A 46 -25.91 16.25 -17.62
N LEU A 47 -25.89 15.32 -18.57
CA LEU A 47 -25.06 15.37 -19.77
C LEU A 47 -25.88 15.82 -20.97
N ARG A 48 -25.23 16.49 -21.93
CA ARG A 48 -25.82 16.82 -23.23
C ARG A 48 -26.30 15.56 -23.96
N ILE A 49 -27.45 15.67 -24.67
CA ILE A 49 -28.07 14.53 -25.39
C ILE A 49 -27.07 13.86 -26.36
N THR A 50 -26.30 14.65 -27.10
CA THR A 50 -25.26 14.14 -28.01
C THR A 50 -24.19 13.31 -27.31
N THR A 51 -23.82 13.69 -26.08
CA THR A 51 -22.87 12.92 -25.25
C THR A 51 -23.50 11.62 -24.77
N ARG A 52 -24.76 11.64 -24.35
CA ARG A 52 -25.50 10.43 -23.92
C ARG A 52 -25.60 9.40 -25.06
N LEU A 53 -25.92 9.82 -26.28
CA LEU A 53 -25.98 8.94 -27.44
C LEU A 53 -24.62 8.28 -27.73
N LYS A 54 -23.53 9.03 -27.68
CA LYS A 54 -22.17 8.49 -27.86
C LYS A 54 -21.75 7.50 -26.77
N LEU A 55 -22.24 7.67 -25.54
CA LEU A 55 -21.89 6.83 -24.40
C LEU A 55 -22.82 5.62 -24.24
N PHE A 56 -23.94 5.57 -24.94
CA PHE A 56 -24.94 4.52 -24.80
C PHE A 56 -24.41 3.08 -25.02
N PRO A 57 -23.54 2.79 -26.01
CA PRO A 57 -22.98 1.45 -26.18
C PRO A 57 -22.15 1.01 -24.97
N PHE A 58 -21.44 1.94 -24.33
CA PHE A 58 -20.65 1.67 -23.14
C PHE A 58 -21.51 1.53 -21.87
N TYR A 59 -22.65 2.24 -21.82
CA TYR A 59 -23.67 2.03 -20.79
C TYR A 59 -24.17 0.58 -20.80
N LEU A 60 -24.48 0.05 -21.97
CA LEU A 60 -24.91 -1.34 -22.13
C LEU A 60 -23.83 -2.31 -21.66
N PHE A 61 -22.56 -2.00 -21.91
CA PHE A 61 -21.43 -2.80 -21.42
C PHE A 61 -21.38 -2.85 -19.88
N PHE A 62 -21.61 -1.73 -19.20
CA PHE A 62 -21.69 -1.70 -17.74
C PHE A 62 -22.88 -2.50 -17.20
N GLU A 63 -24.04 -2.43 -17.86
CA GLU A 63 -25.22 -3.24 -17.49
C GLU A 63 -24.95 -4.74 -17.65
N ILE A 64 -24.32 -5.18 -18.74
CA ILE A 64 -23.89 -6.56 -18.92
C ILE A 64 -22.90 -6.97 -17.82
N GLY A 65 -21.91 -6.15 -17.53
CA GLY A 65 -20.96 -6.39 -16.44
C GLY A 65 -21.64 -6.53 -15.09
N ARG A 66 -22.57 -5.65 -14.77
CA ARG A 66 -23.39 -5.69 -13.55
C ARG A 66 -24.16 -7.01 -13.43
N PHE A 67 -24.86 -7.39 -14.50
CA PHE A 67 -25.62 -8.65 -14.56
C PHE A 67 -24.69 -9.86 -14.34
N CYS A 68 -23.55 -9.90 -15.03
CA CYS A 68 -22.55 -10.96 -14.84
C CYS A 68 -21.97 -10.99 -13.42
N LEU A 69 -21.94 -9.86 -12.72
CA LEU A 69 -21.47 -9.74 -11.35
C LEU A 69 -22.56 -9.99 -10.30
N ASN A 70 -23.79 -10.26 -10.76
CA ASN A 70 -24.96 -10.47 -9.91
C ASN A 70 -25.20 -9.31 -8.91
N GLN A 71 -25.02 -8.07 -9.39
CA GLN A 71 -25.20 -6.84 -8.60
C GLN A 71 -26.51 -6.16 -8.98
N THR A 72 -27.20 -5.59 -7.98
CA THR A 72 -28.35 -4.72 -8.24
C THR A 72 -27.88 -3.40 -8.88
N LYS A 73 -28.78 -2.73 -9.58
CA LYS A 73 -28.48 -1.42 -10.21
C LYS A 73 -28.11 -0.35 -9.17
N GLN A 74 -28.72 -0.43 -7.98
CA GLN A 74 -28.48 0.50 -6.88
C GLN A 74 -27.07 0.29 -6.29
N GLU A 75 -26.67 -0.94 -6.00
CA GLU A 75 -25.32 -1.26 -5.52
C GLU A 75 -24.24 -0.86 -6.53
N ALA A 76 -24.44 -1.15 -7.80
CA ALA A 76 -23.52 -0.76 -8.86
C ALA A 76 -23.39 0.78 -8.94
N LYS A 77 -24.50 1.51 -8.91
CA LYS A 77 -24.49 2.99 -8.90
C LYS A 77 -23.78 3.55 -7.67
N GLN A 78 -24.06 3.01 -6.49
CA GLN A 78 -23.42 3.44 -5.25
C GLN A 78 -21.89 3.27 -5.32
N LYS A 79 -21.40 2.10 -5.74
CA LYS A 79 -19.95 1.84 -5.90
C LYS A 79 -19.32 2.73 -6.98
N LEU A 80 -20.00 2.87 -8.13
CA LEU A 80 -19.50 3.68 -9.24
C LEU A 80 -19.61 5.18 -8.99
N SER A 81 -20.34 5.61 -7.96
CA SER A 81 -20.39 7.01 -7.52
C SER A 81 -19.23 7.38 -6.59
N ASP A 82 -18.53 6.41 -6.03
CA ASP A 82 -17.35 6.64 -5.18
C ASP A 82 -16.17 7.14 -6.05
N PRO A 83 -15.65 8.34 -5.79
CA PRO A 83 -14.54 8.90 -6.57
C PRO A 83 -13.27 8.04 -6.53
N ILE A 84 -12.98 7.41 -5.40
CA ILE A 84 -11.80 6.54 -5.24
C ILE A 84 -11.94 5.31 -6.15
N PHE A 85 -13.14 4.72 -6.17
CA PHE A 85 -13.43 3.60 -7.05
C PHE A 85 -13.37 4.00 -8.54
N GLN A 86 -13.80 5.23 -8.89
CA GLN A 86 -13.69 5.78 -10.23
C GLN A 86 -12.22 5.91 -10.69
N HIS A 87 -11.35 6.46 -9.84
CA HIS A 87 -9.91 6.52 -10.09
C HIS A 87 -9.30 5.13 -10.26
N GLY A 88 -9.69 4.17 -9.40
CA GLY A 88 -9.22 2.78 -9.49
C GLY A 88 -9.60 2.10 -10.82
N ILE A 89 -10.83 2.31 -11.30
CA ILE A 89 -11.29 1.80 -12.61
C ILE A 89 -10.51 2.47 -13.75
N ALA A 90 -10.36 3.80 -13.71
CA ALA A 90 -9.66 4.55 -14.75
C ALA A 90 -8.19 4.10 -14.86
N LEU A 91 -7.51 3.97 -13.73
CA LEU A 91 -6.15 3.47 -13.66
C LEU A 91 -6.05 2.03 -14.18
N THR A 92 -6.98 1.15 -13.78
CA THR A 92 -6.99 -0.25 -14.22
C THR A 92 -7.20 -0.36 -15.74
N MET A 93 -8.17 0.35 -16.29
CA MET A 93 -8.44 0.35 -17.74
C MET A 93 -7.25 0.89 -18.54
N ARG A 94 -6.65 2.00 -18.09
CA ARG A 94 -5.43 2.55 -18.70
C ARG A 94 -4.28 1.55 -18.65
N SER A 95 -4.14 0.85 -17.54
CA SER A 95 -3.07 -0.13 -17.34
C SER A 95 -3.25 -1.36 -18.22
N VAL A 96 -4.47 -1.90 -18.31
CA VAL A 96 -4.80 -3.03 -19.19
C VAL A 96 -4.67 -2.61 -20.66
N GLY A 97 -5.09 -1.42 -21.01
CA GLY A 97 -4.89 -0.86 -22.37
C GLY A 97 -3.41 -0.83 -22.75
N LYS A 98 -2.54 -0.35 -21.84
CA LYS A 98 -1.10 -0.19 -22.09
C LYS A 98 -0.33 -1.51 -22.06
N TYR A 99 -0.54 -2.34 -21.04
CA TYR A 99 0.29 -3.53 -20.77
C TYR A 99 -0.40 -4.85 -21.08
N GLY A 100 -1.69 -4.84 -21.43
CA GLY A 100 -2.54 -6.02 -21.44
C GLY A 100 -2.85 -6.50 -20.02
N MET A 101 -3.62 -7.58 -19.92
CA MET A 101 -3.91 -8.22 -18.65
C MET A 101 -2.76 -9.11 -18.24
N ARG A 102 -2.24 -8.90 -17.04
CA ARG A 102 -1.11 -9.65 -16.46
C ARG A 102 -1.42 -10.13 -15.05
N LYS A 103 -0.70 -11.17 -14.63
CA LYS A 103 -0.74 -11.70 -13.26
C LYS A 103 0.67 -11.73 -12.67
N PRO A 104 1.00 -10.79 -11.76
CA PRO A 104 0.19 -9.66 -11.29
C PRO A 104 0.15 -8.51 -12.31
N GLN A 105 -0.88 -7.66 -12.19
CA GLN A 105 -1.05 -6.52 -13.09
C GLN A 105 0.04 -5.47 -12.90
N ILE A 106 0.58 -4.97 -14.00
CA ILE A 106 1.45 -3.79 -14.04
C ILE A 106 0.56 -2.56 -14.25
N PHE A 107 0.65 -1.58 -13.35
CA PHE A 107 -0.13 -0.36 -13.46
C PHE A 107 0.62 0.74 -14.20
N SER A 108 -0.12 1.55 -14.97
CA SER A 108 0.42 2.70 -15.72
C SER A 108 0.89 3.86 -14.82
N ALA A 109 0.37 3.92 -13.59
CA ALA A 109 0.85 4.66 -12.44
C ALA A 109 0.58 3.81 -11.18
N PRO A 110 1.26 4.01 -10.05
CA PRO A 110 0.98 3.23 -8.85
C PRO A 110 -0.39 3.61 -8.26
N PRO A 111 -1.24 2.64 -7.87
CA PRO A 111 -2.44 2.90 -7.08
C PRO A 111 -2.17 3.67 -5.80
N VAL A 112 -1.06 3.36 -5.14
CA VAL A 112 -0.67 3.92 -3.84
C VAL A 112 0.76 4.46 -3.90
N VAL A 113 0.94 5.66 -3.39
CA VAL A 113 2.26 6.27 -3.16
C VAL A 113 2.41 6.52 -1.67
N VAL A 114 3.51 6.03 -1.08
CA VAL A 114 3.89 6.45 0.28
C VAL A 114 4.89 7.58 0.17
N TRP A 115 4.58 8.69 0.82
CA TRP A 115 5.43 9.87 0.81
C TRP A 115 6.05 10.11 2.18
N ASN A 116 7.36 9.88 2.29
CA ASN A 116 8.13 10.32 3.43
C ASN A 116 8.21 11.84 3.38
N PHE A 117 7.26 12.52 4.02
CA PHE A 117 7.01 13.96 3.82
C PHE A 117 8.10 14.84 4.43
N THR A 118 8.66 14.42 5.55
CA THR A 118 9.80 15.04 6.23
C THR A 118 10.68 13.99 6.89
N ASN A 119 11.95 14.30 7.11
CA ASN A 119 12.85 13.48 7.92
C ASN A 119 12.84 13.87 9.41
N ALA A 120 12.20 15.01 9.74
CA ALA A 120 12.06 15.42 11.13
C ALA A 120 11.23 14.40 11.93
N CYS A 121 11.71 14.01 13.09
CA CYS A 121 11.01 13.11 14.00
C CYS A 121 11.35 13.45 15.45
N ASN A 122 10.35 13.36 16.32
CA ASN A 122 10.49 13.52 17.77
C ASN A 122 10.90 12.22 18.48
N LEU A 123 11.07 11.10 17.74
CA LEU A 123 11.45 9.80 18.28
C LEU A 123 12.79 9.29 17.74
N LYS A 124 13.34 8.25 18.42
CA LYS A 124 14.60 7.59 18.06
C LYS A 124 14.44 6.07 17.99
N CYS A 125 13.37 5.60 17.32
CA CYS A 125 13.02 4.18 17.23
C CYS A 125 14.19 3.34 16.74
N ARG A 126 14.42 2.19 17.39
CA ARG A 126 15.51 1.25 17.06
C ARG A 126 15.35 0.61 15.68
N HIS A 127 14.11 0.41 15.25
CA HIS A 127 13.73 -0.22 13.97
C HIS A 127 13.50 0.77 12.82
N CYS A 128 13.79 2.06 13.00
CA CYS A 128 13.44 3.09 12.02
C CYS A 128 14.13 2.85 10.68
N TYR A 129 13.31 2.61 9.64
CA TYR A 129 13.79 2.38 8.27
C TYR A 129 14.30 3.66 7.60
N GLN A 130 13.79 4.82 8.02
CA GLN A 130 14.11 6.13 7.45
C GLN A 130 15.37 6.74 8.08
N ASP A 131 15.83 6.19 9.22
CA ASP A 131 16.87 6.82 10.07
C ASP A 131 16.52 8.28 10.41
N ALA A 132 15.23 8.51 10.68
CA ALA A 132 14.67 9.83 10.90
C ALA A 132 15.16 10.50 12.18
N GLY A 133 15.14 11.84 12.20
CA GLY A 133 15.53 12.65 13.34
C GLY A 133 15.42 14.14 13.03
N LYS A 134 16.42 14.74 12.41
CA LYS A 134 16.41 16.15 12.04
C LYS A 134 15.84 16.35 10.64
N LYS A 135 15.23 17.50 10.40
CA LYS A 135 14.82 17.93 9.05
C LYS A 135 16.04 18.03 8.15
N LEU A 136 15.92 17.51 6.90
CA LEU A 136 17.00 17.64 5.92
C LEU A 136 16.99 19.04 5.32
N GLN A 137 18.18 19.56 4.99
CA GLN A 137 18.30 20.88 4.35
C GLN A 137 17.69 20.92 2.95
N GLN A 138 17.71 19.81 2.23
CA GLN A 138 17.21 19.67 0.85
C GLN A 138 15.75 19.20 0.76
N GLU A 139 14.98 19.21 1.85
CA GLU A 139 13.55 18.88 1.77
C GLU A 139 12.81 19.82 0.81
N LEU A 140 11.85 19.26 0.09
CA LEU A 140 11.11 19.99 -0.95
C LEU A 140 10.37 21.20 -0.37
N PRO A 141 10.39 22.37 -1.07
CA PRO A 141 9.55 23.51 -0.70
C PRO A 141 8.08 23.21 -0.99
N LEU A 142 7.18 23.90 -0.29
CA LEU A 142 5.72 23.70 -0.41
C LEU A 142 5.22 23.74 -1.86
N THR A 143 5.69 24.68 -2.64
CA THR A 143 5.28 24.82 -4.06
C THR A 143 5.54 23.54 -4.85
N LYS A 144 6.69 22.91 -4.64
CA LYS A 144 7.03 21.65 -5.30
C LYS A 144 6.23 20.47 -4.74
N ARG A 145 5.96 20.46 -3.42
CA ARG A 145 5.09 19.46 -2.79
C ARG A 145 3.68 19.50 -3.38
N LEU A 146 3.10 20.68 -3.57
CA LEU A 146 1.77 20.84 -4.18
C LEU A 146 1.78 20.40 -5.67
N ASP A 147 2.83 20.76 -6.43
CA ASP A 147 2.99 20.27 -7.82
C ASP A 147 3.05 18.75 -7.88
N ILE A 148 3.73 18.09 -6.94
CA ILE A 148 3.77 16.63 -6.87
C ILE A 148 2.37 16.05 -6.64
N VAL A 149 1.57 16.60 -5.72
CA VAL A 149 0.18 16.18 -5.52
C VAL A 149 -0.61 16.29 -6.83
N ASP A 150 -0.45 17.40 -7.56
CA ASP A 150 -1.10 17.62 -8.86
C ASP A 150 -0.64 16.60 -9.91
N GLN A 151 0.64 16.24 -9.93
CA GLN A 151 1.17 15.22 -10.84
C GLN A 151 0.59 13.84 -10.52
N LEU A 152 0.55 13.45 -9.24
CA LEU A 152 -0.03 12.17 -8.81
C LEU A 152 -1.50 12.05 -9.20
N ALA A 153 -2.30 13.10 -8.96
CA ALA A 153 -3.71 13.15 -9.34
C ALA A 153 -3.91 13.04 -10.87
N ARG A 154 -3.07 13.73 -11.66
CA ARG A 154 -3.10 13.63 -13.14
C ARG A 154 -2.84 12.23 -13.65
N GLU A 155 -2.04 11.44 -12.93
CA GLU A 155 -1.71 10.06 -13.29
C GLU A 155 -2.70 9.02 -12.73
N ASP A 156 -3.82 9.43 -12.16
CA ASP A 156 -4.84 8.58 -11.51
C ASP A 156 -4.29 7.75 -10.34
N VAL A 157 -3.21 8.23 -9.70
CA VAL A 157 -2.85 7.75 -8.37
C VAL A 157 -4.02 8.10 -7.47
N PHE A 158 -4.62 7.11 -6.84
CA PHE A 158 -5.82 7.38 -6.03
C PHE A 158 -5.57 7.38 -4.52
N SER A 159 -4.37 6.97 -4.08
CA SER A 159 -4.05 6.97 -2.65
C SER A 159 -2.65 7.52 -2.39
N ILE A 160 -2.57 8.45 -1.42
CA ILE A 160 -1.32 8.97 -0.87
C ILE A 160 -1.29 8.66 0.63
N ALA A 161 -0.26 7.94 1.07
CA ALA A 161 0.02 7.72 2.49
C ALA A 161 1.21 8.60 2.90
N TYR A 162 0.95 9.62 3.68
CA TYR A 162 1.99 10.48 4.24
C TYR A 162 2.67 9.79 5.42
N SER A 163 3.98 9.69 5.37
CA SER A 163 4.86 9.04 6.34
C SER A 163 6.16 9.84 6.47
N GLY A 164 7.24 9.20 6.86
CA GLY A 164 8.58 9.79 6.92
C GLY A 164 9.21 9.65 8.29
N GLY A 165 9.71 10.75 8.85
CA GLY A 165 10.00 10.87 10.27
C GLY A 165 8.68 10.87 11.05
N GLU A 166 8.25 12.02 11.51
CA GLU A 166 6.89 12.24 12.03
C GLU A 166 6.22 13.29 11.15
N PRO A 167 5.23 12.90 10.32
CA PRO A 167 4.63 13.82 9.37
C PRO A 167 3.93 15.02 10.03
N LEU A 168 3.41 14.87 11.25
CA LEU A 168 2.76 15.95 12.00
C LEU A 168 3.73 17.02 12.52
N MET A 169 5.02 16.81 12.44
CA MET A 169 6.04 17.84 12.75
C MET A 169 6.18 18.88 11.63
N ASP A 170 5.75 18.59 10.40
CA ASP A 170 5.80 19.54 9.30
C ASP A 170 4.39 20.11 9.02
N LYS A 171 4.17 21.38 9.39
CA LYS A 171 2.85 22.05 9.23
C LYS A 171 2.41 22.20 7.78
N GLU A 172 3.31 22.09 6.81
CA GLU A 172 2.96 22.15 5.38
C GLU A 172 2.17 20.95 4.91
N ILE A 173 2.17 19.84 5.68
CA ILE A 173 1.39 18.64 5.38
C ILE A 173 -0.11 18.94 5.21
N TRP A 174 -0.65 19.86 5.99
CA TRP A 174 -2.06 20.24 5.92
C TRP A 174 -2.45 20.81 4.55
N LYS A 175 -1.54 21.61 3.94
CA LYS A 175 -1.75 22.17 2.60
C LYS A 175 -1.66 21.09 1.52
N ALA A 176 -0.78 20.10 1.70
CA ALA A 176 -0.67 18.97 0.77
C ALA A 176 -1.92 18.08 0.82
N ILE A 177 -2.44 17.78 2.02
CA ILE A 177 -3.68 17.01 2.19
C ILE A 177 -4.86 17.77 1.63
N GLU A 178 -5.02 19.06 1.94
CA GLU A 178 -6.09 19.89 1.37
C GLU A 178 -6.03 19.92 -0.16
N ARG A 179 -4.84 19.96 -0.75
CA ARG A 179 -4.66 19.88 -2.20
C ARG A 179 -5.12 18.54 -2.77
N GLY A 180 -4.76 17.43 -2.12
CA GLY A 180 -5.18 16.07 -2.52
C GLY A 180 -6.70 15.88 -2.39
N SER A 181 -7.31 16.44 -1.37
CA SER A 181 -8.78 16.38 -1.15
C SER A 181 -9.56 17.05 -2.28
N LYS A 182 -9.02 18.10 -2.92
CA LYS A 182 -9.64 18.75 -4.10
C LYS A 182 -9.68 17.81 -5.33
N TYR A 183 -8.84 16.79 -5.34
CA TYR A 183 -8.82 15.75 -6.38
C TYR A 183 -9.53 14.46 -5.95
N ASN A 184 -10.19 14.45 -4.78
CA ASN A 184 -10.80 13.25 -4.18
C ASN A 184 -9.81 12.09 -4.00
N LEU A 185 -8.56 12.35 -3.69
CA LEU A 185 -7.59 11.32 -3.38
C LEU A 185 -7.88 10.72 -2.01
N TYR A 186 -7.72 9.40 -1.87
CA TYR A 186 -7.71 8.76 -0.56
C TYR A 186 -6.41 9.07 0.15
N GLN A 187 -6.48 9.76 1.27
CA GLN A 187 -5.29 10.24 1.96
C GLN A 187 -5.21 9.68 3.37
N SER A 188 -4.03 9.19 3.73
CA SER A 188 -3.75 8.66 5.05
C SER A 188 -2.46 9.23 5.62
N ILE A 189 -2.38 9.25 6.95
CA ILE A 189 -1.16 9.59 7.69
C ILE A 189 -0.71 8.35 8.49
N ALA A 190 0.57 7.99 8.38
CA ALA A 190 1.24 7.05 9.26
C ALA A 190 2.07 7.85 10.29
N THR A 191 1.68 7.79 11.54
CA THR A 191 2.20 8.63 12.63
C THR A 191 2.57 7.81 13.86
N ASN A 192 3.44 8.34 14.70
CA ASN A 192 3.72 7.75 16.01
C ASN A 192 2.63 8.06 17.05
N GLY A 193 1.64 8.89 16.71
CA GLY A 193 0.48 9.21 17.54
C GLY A 193 0.70 10.26 18.62
N THR A 194 1.94 10.54 19.00
CA THR A 194 2.27 11.35 20.19
C THR A 194 1.96 12.85 20.07
N LEU A 195 1.63 13.30 18.87
CA LEU A 195 1.26 14.69 18.57
C LEU A 195 -0.24 14.86 18.28
N ILE A 196 -1.03 13.80 18.42
CA ILE A 196 -2.47 13.84 18.11
C ILE A 196 -3.25 14.35 19.33
N THR A 197 -3.58 15.63 19.31
CA THR A 197 -4.51 16.27 20.23
C THR A 197 -5.91 16.39 19.59
N PRO A 198 -6.98 16.68 20.34
CA PRO A 198 -8.31 16.95 19.77
C PRO A 198 -8.31 18.00 18.66
N ASP A 199 -7.52 19.08 18.81
CA ASP A 199 -7.37 20.11 17.78
C ASP A 199 -6.71 19.59 16.50
N VAL A 200 -5.71 18.70 16.65
CA VAL A 200 -5.06 18.04 15.50
C VAL A 200 -6.06 17.13 14.79
N VAL A 201 -6.87 16.38 15.53
CA VAL A 201 -7.93 15.52 14.94
C VAL A 201 -8.94 16.36 14.16
N LYS A 202 -9.42 17.46 14.75
CA LYS A 202 -10.30 18.40 14.05
C LYS A 202 -9.65 18.92 12.76
N LYS A 203 -8.37 19.29 12.81
CA LYS A 203 -7.63 19.72 11.62
C LYS A 203 -7.53 18.63 10.55
N MET A 204 -7.31 17.37 10.94
CA MET A 204 -7.31 16.23 10.02
C MET A 204 -8.65 16.10 9.27
N VAL A 205 -9.77 16.24 9.98
CA VAL A 205 -11.12 16.22 9.39
C VAL A 205 -11.32 17.38 8.43
N ASP A 206 -10.97 18.62 8.88
CA ASP A 206 -11.18 19.85 8.11
C ASP A 206 -10.42 19.83 6.76
N VAL A 207 -9.24 19.24 6.70
CA VAL A 207 -8.46 19.12 5.45
C VAL A 207 -8.88 17.92 4.59
N GLY A 208 -9.79 17.06 5.06
CA GLY A 208 -10.31 15.92 4.33
C GLY A 208 -9.39 14.68 4.34
N LEU A 209 -8.69 14.45 5.46
CA LEU A 209 -7.98 13.20 5.67
C LEU A 209 -8.98 12.05 5.81
N ASN A 210 -8.63 10.85 5.31
CA ASN A 210 -9.53 9.69 5.33
C ASN A 210 -9.17 8.67 6.40
N TYR A 211 -7.88 8.51 6.71
CA TYR A 211 -7.40 7.43 7.55
C TYR A 211 -6.14 7.81 8.32
N VAL A 212 -6.06 7.39 9.55
CA VAL A 212 -4.89 7.56 10.42
C VAL A 212 -4.36 6.22 10.83
N GLU A 213 -3.08 5.95 10.54
CA GLU A 213 -2.37 4.76 10.98
C GLU A 213 -1.43 5.13 12.12
N ILE A 214 -1.72 4.64 13.33
CA ILE A 214 -0.97 4.98 14.53
C ILE A 214 -0.10 3.79 14.93
N SER A 215 1.17 4.09 15.18
CA SER A 215 2.16 3.07 15.54
C SER A 215 2.03 2.68 17.02
N LEU A 216 1.77 1.40 17.30
CA LEU A 216 1.80 0.81 18.64
C LEU A 216 2.40 -0.60 18.59
N ASP A 217 3.64 -0.77 19.10
CA ASP A 217 4.37 -2.03 18.96
C ASP A 217 4.24 -2.96 20.16
N SER A 218 3.68 -2.50 21.28
CA SER A 218 3.46 -3.30 22.49
C SER A 218 2.31 -2.74 23.30
N THR A 219 1.61 -3.61 24.03
CA THR A 219 0.63 -3.23 25.06
C THR A 219 1.30 -2.83 26.37
N LYS A 220 2.60 -3.14 26.52
CA LYS A 220 3.41 -2.84 27.72
C LYS A 220 4.21 -1.55 27.53
N PRO A 221 3.97 -0.53 28.37
CA PRO A 221 4.62 0.77 28.23
C PRO A 221 6.15 0.71 28.16
N GLU A 222 6.78 -0.09 29.01
CA GLU A 222 8.23 -0.22 29.09
C GLU A 222 8.84 -0.85 27.83
N VAL A 223 8.16 -1.83 27.22
CA VAL A 223 8.60 -2.48 25.97
C VAL A 223 8.49 -1.49 24.81
N TYR A 224 7.35 -0.80 24.72
CA TYR A 224 7.09 0.20 23.68
C TYR A 224 8.09 1.36 23.76
N ASP A 225 8.26 1.96 24.96
CA ASP A 225 9.13 3.11 25.18
C ASP A 225 10.60 2.78 24.85
N ASN A 226 11.07 1.61 25.27
CA ASN A 226 12.42 1.13 24.92
C ASN A 226 12.60 0.95 23.42
N PHE A 227 11.61 0.36 22.74
CA PHE A 227 11.66 0.13 21.29
C PHE A 227 11.61 1.43 20.48
N ARG A 228 10.86 2.43 20.98
CA ARG A 228 10.71 3.76 20.37
C ARG A 228 11.77 4.78 20.84
N GLY A 229 12.53 4.45 21.88
CA GLY A 229 13.72 5.17 22.32
C GLY A 229 13.45 6.44 23.15
N VAL A 230 12.23 6.62 23.69
CA VAL A 230 11.86 7.76 24.55
C VAL A 230 10.87 7.28 25.62
N PRO A 231 11.14 7.54 26.94
CA PRO A 231 10.21 7.18 28.01
C PRO A 231 8.88 7.93 27.97
N GLY A 232 7.79 7.30 28.43
CA GLY A 232 6.46 7.89 28.57
C GLY A 232 5.70 8.08 27.26
N LEU A 233 6.18 7.50 26.17
CA LEU A 233 5.53 7.62 24.85
C LEU A 233 4.29 6.78 24.71
N TRP A 234 4.24 5.61 25.34
CA TRP A 234 3.13 4.68 25.24
C TRP A 234 1.80 5.38 25.57
N LYS A 235 1.76 6.06 26.71
CA LYS A 235 0.58 6.80 27.16
C LYS A 235 0.13 7.83 26.12
N ARG A 236 1.06 8.61 25.58
CA ARG A 236 0.77 9.64 24.56
C ARG A 236 0.28 9.05 23.25
N ALA A 237 0.82 7.89 22.83
CA ALA A 237 0.36 7.22 21.62
C ALA A 237 -1.07 6.66 21.80
N VAL A 238 -1.38 6.08 22.97
CA VAL A 238 -2.71 5.61 23.32
C VAL A 238 -3.72 6.76 23.39
N GLU A 239 -3.39 7.86 24.06
CA GLU A 239 -4.22 9.09 24.07
C GLU A 239 -4.48 9.60 22.64
N GLY A 240 -3.47 9.53 21.76
CA GLY A 240 -3.63 9.87 20.35
C GLY A 240 -4.60 8.95 19.60
N ILE A 241 -4.59 7.65 19.90
CA ILE A 241 -5.54 6.69 19.33
C ILE A 241 -6.96 7.03 19.80
N GLU A 242 -7.14 7.22 21.12
CA GLU A 242 -8.44 7.54 21.73
C GLU A 242 -9.04 8.84 21.14
N ASN A 243 -8.21 9.85 20.95
CA ASN A 243 -8.64 11.12 20.34
C ASN A 243 -9.18 10.92 18.90
N VAL A 244 -8.53 10.07 18.08
CA VAL A 244 -9.01 9.79 16.72
C VAL A 244 -10.27 8.94 16.74
N VAL A 245 -10.34 7.91 17.60
CA VAL A 245 -11.51 7.04 17.74
C VAL A 245 -12.75 7.84 18.16
N ALA A 246 -12.58 8.79 19.07
CA ALA A 246 -13.67 9.66 19.55
C ALA A 246 -14.32 10.49 18.44
N GLU A 247 -13.59 10.89 17.41
CA GLU A 247 -14.10 11.74 16.31
C GLU A 247 -15.08 11.01 15.37
N GLN A 248 -15.00 9.70 15.22
CA GLN A 248 -15.86 8.84 14.37
C GLN A 248 -15.89 9.16 12.86
N LYS A 249 -15.40 10.32 12.43
CA LYS A 249 -15.32 10.70 10.99
C LYS A 249 -14.05 10.20 10.31
N LEU A 250 -13.03 9.87 11.09
CA LEU A 250 -11.78 9.31 10.62
C LEU A 250 -11.76 7.80 10.86
N LYS A 251 -11.18 7.08 9.92
CA LYS A 251 -10.84 5.67 10.12
C LYS A 251 -9.48 5.59 10.78
N VAL A 252 -9.33 4.69 11.75
CA VAL A 252 -8.08 4.49 12.48
C VAL A 252 -7.60 3.04 12.43
N GLY A 253 -6.30 2.87 12.22
CA GLY A 253 -5.66 1.56 12.33
C GLY A 253 -4.45 1.62 13.24
N ILE A 254 -4.19 0.52 13.92
CA ILE A 254 -3.00 0.32 14.71
C ILE A 254 -1.97 -0.46 13.89
N ALA A 255 -0.76 0.07 13.80
CA ALA A 255 0.36 -0.52 13.11
C ALA A 255 1.44 -0.94 14.08
N SER A 256 1.84 -2.21 14.04
CA SER A 256 2.91 -2.75 14.88
C SER A 256 4.02 -3.35 14.01
N THR A 257 5.26 -2.92 14.20
CA THR A 257 6.42 -3.58 13.59
C THR A 257 6.74 -4.84 14.40
N VAL A 258 6.40 -6.01 13.84
CA VAL A 258 6.55 -7.27 14.55
C VAL A 258 8.00 -7.77 14.46
N THR A 259 8.60 -7.96 15.63
CA THR A 259 9.95 -8.47 15.84
C THR A 259 9.93 -9.51 16.95
N LYS A 260 11.05 -10.13 17.28
CA LYS A 260 11.16 -11.03 18.44
C LYS A 260 10.84 -10.36 19.77
N TYR A 261 10.93 -9.03 19.86
CA TYR A 261 10.65 -8.30 21.11
C TYR A 261 9.17 -8.26 21.47
N ASN A 262 8.28 -8.37 20.49
CA ASN A 262 6.82 -8.25 20.66
C ASN A 262 6.01 -9.36 19.96
N PHE A 263 6.68 -10.37 19.43
CA PHE A 263 6.01 -11.47 18.72
C PHE A 263 5.01 -12.22 19.61
N ASP A 264 5.37 -12.46 20.87
CA ASP A 264 4.53 -13.17 21.83
C ASP A 264 3.34 -12.33 22.31
N GLU A 265 3.36 -10.99 22.10
CA GLU A 265 2.26 -10.08 22.40
C GLU A 265 1.30 -9.86 21.22
N LEU A 266 1.50 -10.53 20.08
CA LEU A 266 0.76 -10.24 18.85
C LEU A 266 -0.76 -10.37 19.00
N GLU A 267 -1.23 -11.44 19.65
CA GLU A 267 -2.66 -11.66 19.89
C GLU A 267 -3.24 -10.63 20.87
N GLU A 268 -2.47 -10.27 21.89
CA GLU A 268 -2.83 -9.22 22.85
C GLU A 268 -2.91 -7.84 22.17
N LEU A 269 -1.98 -7.50 21.28
CA LEU A 269 -2.02 -6.28 20.47
C LEU A 269 -3.24 -6.21 19.55
N ILE A 270 -3.60 -7.32 18.91
CA ILE A 270 -4.80 -7.41 18.08
C ILE A 270 -6.05 -7.18 18.94
N GLN A 271 -6.12 -7.82 20.10
CA GLN A 271 -7.27 -7.66 21.00
C GLN A 271 -7.33 -6.24 21.59
N PHE A 272 -6.20 -5.67 21.98
CA PHE A 272 -6.11 -4.27 22.40
C PHE A 272 -6.63 -3.31 21.32
N SER A 273 -6.22 -3.56 20.05
CA SER A 273 -6.65 -2.73 18.91
C SER A 273 -8.17 -2.74 18.72
N LYS A 274 -8.82 -3.91 18.95
CA LYS A 274 -10.29 -4.01 18.91
C LYS A 274 -10.93 -3.26 20.07
N ASN A 275 -10.43 -3.48 21.28
CA ASN A 275 -11.00 -2.93 22.49
C ASN A 275 -10.94 -1.40 22.54
N ILE A 276 -9.87 -0.81 22.01
CA ILE A 276 -9.74 0.66 21.92
C ILE A 276 -10.60 1.27 20.81
N GLY A 277 -11.24 0.45 19.95
CA GLY A 277 -12.11 0.92 18.87
C GLY A 277 -11.43 1.20 17.54
N ALA A 278 -10.25 0.65 17.30
CA ALA A 278 -9.61 0.78 15.99
C ALA A 278 -10.36 -0.04 14.91
N ASP A 279 -10.37 0.46 13.67
CA ASP A 279 -10.99 -0.23 12.53
C ASP A 279 -10.14 -1.40 12.01
N LYS A 280 -8.81 -1.34 12.19
CA LYS A 280 -7.85 -2.29 11.60
C LYS A 280 -6.60 -2.47 12.45
N PHE A 281 -5.97 -3.63 12.29
CA PHE A 281 -4.63 -3.90 12.78
C PHE A 281 -3.69 -4.26 11.63
N TYR A 282 -2.49 -3.68 11.63
CA TYR A 282 -1.45 -3.95 10.65
C TYR A 282 -0.19 -4.49 11.32
N ALA A 283 0.16 -5.73 11.02
CA ALA A 283 1.46 -6.29 11.38
C ALA A 283 2.51 -5.90 10.32
N PHE A 284 3.31 -4.91 10.60
CA PHE A 284 4.42 -4.52 9.71
C PHE A 284 5.54 -5.55 9.76
N ASN A 285 5.97 -5.93 8.59
CA ASN A 285 7.10 -6.82 8.41
C ASN A 285 8.40 -6.08 8.70
N PHE A 286 9.13 -6.46 9.75
CA PHE A 286 10.43 -5.86 10.03
C PHE A 286 11.41 -6.13 8.87
N ILE A 287 12.12 -5.09 8.44
CA ILE A 287 13.13 -5.15 7.38
C ILE A 287 14.38 -4.43 7.90
N PRO A 288 15.57 -5.05 7.86
CA PRO A 288 16.80 -4.51 8.44
C PRO A 288 17.41 -3.42 7.54
N ILE A 289 16.76 -2.25 7.53
CA ILE A 289 17.15 -1.04 6.79
C ILE A 289 17.20 0.15 7.75
N GLY A 290 17.98 1.18 7.44
CA GLY A 290 18.17 2.32 8.33
C GLY A 290 18.74 1.87 9.67
N ARG A 291 18.22 2.41 10.81
CA ARG A 291 18.60 1.94 12.14
C ARG A 291 18.24 0.48 12.42
N GLY A 292 17.25 -0.07 11.72
CA GLY A 292 16.89 -1.49 11.83
C GLY A 292 18.05 -2.45 11.53
N LYS A 293 19.07 -2.02 10.78
CA LYS A 293 20.30 -2.81 10.57
C LYS A 293 21.01 -3.17 11.89
N ASN A 294 20.90 -2.31 12.90
CA ASN A 294 21.56 -2.50 14.20
C ASN A 294 20.86 -3.54 15.09
N ILE A 295 19.66 -3.97 14.71
CA ILE A 295 18.86 -4.97 15.44
C ILE A 295 18.40 -6.10 14.53
N VAL A 296 19.21 -6.48 13.55
CA VAL A 296 18.88 -7.54 12.58
C VAL A 296 18.53 -8.87 13.28
N ASP A 297 19.10 -9.13 14.45
CA ASP A 297 18.82 -10.33 15.25
C ASP A 297 17.41 -10.34 15.86
N ALA A 298 16.75 -9.20 15.92
CA ALA A 298 15.34 -9.09 16.30
C ALA A 298 14.37 -9.52 15.20
N ASP A 299 14.85 -9.78 13.97
CA ASP A 299 13.98 -10.28 12.89
C ASP A 299 13.41 -11.66 13.22
N LEU A 300 12.15 -11.87 12.85
CA LEU A 300 11.48 -13.16 13.02
C LEU A 300 12.14 -14.24 12.17
N THR A 301 12.25 -15.46 12.71
CA THR A 301 12.58 -16.61 11.89
C THR A 301 11.47 -16.86 10.85
N PRO A 302 11.75 -17.63 9.78
CA PRO A 302 10.71 -18.03 8.82
C PRO A 302 9.51 -18.70 9.49
N GLU A 303 9.74 -19.55 10.53
CA GLU A 303 8.69 -20.23 11.29
C GLU A 303 7.85 -19.26 12.14
N GLN A 304 8.50 -18.34 12.84
CA GLN A 304 7.81 -17.30 13.63
C GLN A 304 6.97 -16.41 12.70
N ARG A 305 7.50 -16.06 11.54
CA ARG A 305 6.78 -15.29 10.54
C ARG A 305 5.57 -16.05 10.00
N GLU A 306 5.74 -17.33 9.68
CA GLU A 306 4.62 -18.19 9.26
C GLU A 306 3.55 -18.28 10.33
N LYS A 307 3.94 -18.41 11.61
CA LYS A 307 3.01 -18.39 12.75
C LYS A 307 2.28 -17.05 12.85
N MET A 308 2.99 -15.92 12.74
CA MET A 308 2.39 -14.57 12.68
C MET A 308 1.31 -14.49 11.58
N LEU A 309 1.63 -14.92 10.36
CA LEU A 309 0.72 -14.86 9.23
C LEU A 309 -0.54 -15.74 9.45
N ASN A 310 -0.37 -16.89 10.10
CA ASN A 310 -1.49 -17.76 10.45
C ASN A 310 -2.37 -17.14 11.55
N ILE A 311 -1.80 -16.49 12.55
CA ILE A 311 -2.56 -15.76 13.59
C ILE A 311 -3.42 -14.68 12.93
N LEU A 312 -2.83 -13.84 12.07
CA LEU A 312 -3.55 -12.78 11.37
C LEU A 312 -4.71 -13.33 10.51
N TYR A 313 -4.49 -14.47 9.83
CA TYR A 313 -5.53 -15.12 9.03
C TYR A 313 -6.68 -15.62 9.89
N GLU A 314 -6.43 -16.22 11.06
CA GLU A 314 -7.48 -16.70 11.97
C GLU A 314 -8.34 -15.54 12.49
N HIS A 315 -7.72 -14.42 12.90
CA HIS A 315 -8.47 -13.24 13.32
C HIS A 315 -9.31 -12.64 12.18
N TYR A 316 -8.75 -12.55 10.97
CA TYR A 316 -9.47 -12.11 9.78
C TYR A 316 -10.70 -12.98 9.50
N LYS A 317 -10.55 -14.32 9.64
CA LYS A 317 -11.62 -15.29 9.36
C LYS A 317 -12.72 -15.28 10.40
N LYS A 318 -12.35 -15.27 11.69
CA LYS A 318 -13.29 -15.46 12.81
C LYS A 318 -14.08 -14.20 13.16
N GLU A 319 -13.47 -13.06 13.15
CA GLU A 319 -13.98 -11.90 13.89
C GLU A 319 -14.38 -10.71 13.02
N HIS A 320 -14.27 -10.82 11.70
CA HIS A 320 -14.51 -9.73 10.76
C HIS A 320 -13.67 -8.45 11.03
N PHE A 321 -12.73 -8.50 11.98
CA PHE A 321 -11.77 -7.46 12.22
C PHE A 321 -10.65 -7.52 11.18
N VAL A 322 -10.31 -6.39 10.58
CA VAL A 322 -9.35 -6.35 9.48
C VAL A 322 -7.94 -6.46 10.03
N CYS A 323 -7.36 -7.67 9.99
CA CYS A 323 -5.96 -7.94 10.30
C CYS A 323 -5.16 -8.10 9.01
N MET A 324 -4.19 -7.21 8.79
CA MET A 324 -3.38 -7.18 7.58
C MET A 324 -1.89 -7.15 7.90
N THR A 325 -1.05 -7.32 6.89
CA THR A 325 0.39 -7.23 7.04
C THR A 325 1.05 -6.70 5.78
N THR A 326 2.22 -6.09 5.93
CA THR A 326 3.08 -5.71 4.80
C THR A 326 3.92 -6.88 4.27
N ALA A 327 3.83 -8.07 4.89
CA ALA A 327 4.52 -9.28 4.41
C ALA A 327 3.78 -9.88 3.20
N PRO A 328 4.39 -9.92 2.00
CA PRO A 328 3.74 -10.47 0.80
C PRO A 328 3.36 -11.95 0.91
N GLN A 329 4.06 -12.69 1.78
CA GLN A 329 3.79 -14.11 2.05
C GLN A 329 2.38 -14.36 2.58
N TYR A 330 1.72 -13.33 3.14
CA TYR A 330 0.35 -13.43 3.62
C TYR A 330 -0.61 -13.87 2.52
N ALA A 331 -0.43 -13.38 1.29
CA ALA A 331 -1.24 -13.82 0.15
C ALA A 331 -1.11 -15.35 -0.09
N ARG A 332 0.10 -15.92 0.06
CA ARG A 332 0.31 -17.37 -0.03
C ARG A 332 -0.42 -18.12 1.07
N VAL A 333 -0.24 -17.70 2.33
CA VAL A 333 -0.91 -18.34 3.49
C VAL A 333 -2.43 -18.32 3.31
N CYS A 334 -3.00 -17.18 2.92
CA CYS A 334 -4.43 -17.05 2.68
C CYS A 334 -4.91 -17.95 1.53
N MET A 335 -4.17 -18.03 0.43
CA MET A 335 -4.50 -18.91 -0.70
C MET A 335 -4.43 -20.40 -0.33
N MET A 336 -3.49 -20.79 0.53
CA MET A 336 -3.35 -22.19 1.00
C MET A 336 -4.48 -22.58 1.96
N ARG A 337 -4.93 -21.66 2.79
CA ARG A 337 -5.89 -21.95 3.88
C ARG A 337 -7.34 -21.67 3.52
N SER A 338 -7.59 -20.92 2.45
CA SER A 338 -8.94 -20.56 2.03
C SER A 338 -9.64 -21.73 1.35
N SER A 339 -10.58 -22.35 2.03
CA SER A 339 -11.48 -23.36 1.46
C SER A 339 -12.64 -22.75 0.67
N SER A 340 -13.03 -21.51 0.98
CA SER A 340 -14.19 -20.81 0.42
C SER A 340 -13.85 -19.77 -0.66
N GLY A 341 -12.56 -19.64 -1.02
CA GLY A 341 -12.08 -18.65 -1.99
C GLY A 341 -11.92 -17.25 -1.40
N GLU A 342 -12.07 -17.06 -0.10
CA GLU A 342 -11.76 -15.81 0.60
C GLU A 342 -10.25 -15.66 0.72
N VAL A 343 -9.68 -14.67 0.05
CA VAL A 343 -8.24 -14.42 0.11
C VAL A 343 -8.03 -12.94 0.37
N PRO A 344 -7.71 -12.54 1.61
CA PRO A 344 -7.19 -11.21 1.82
C PRO A 344 -5.89 -11.08 1.04
N THR A 345 -5.78 -10.03 0.28
CA THR A 345 -4.50 -9.66 -0.31
C THR A 345 -3.76 -8.78 0.68
N SER A 346 -2.42 -8.92 0.74
CA SER A 346 -1.60 -8.06 1.56
C SER A 346 -1.97 -6.58 1.38
N HIS A 347 -1.88 -5.79 2.41
CA HIS A 347 -1.88 -4.33 2.54
C HIS A 347 -2.91 -3.51 1.72
N TYR A 348 -3.37 -3.96 0.56
CA TYR A 348 -4.14 -3.14 -0.38
C TYR A 348 -5.62 -3.51 -0.50
N THR A 349 -6.03 -4.72 -0.13
CA THR A 349 -7.43 -5.14 -0.28
C THR A 349 -7.83 -6.19 0.76
N ASP A 350 -9.03 -6.05 1.30
CA ASP A 350 -9.75 -7.06 2.06
C ASP A 350 -10.84 -7.71 1.19
N ALA A 351 -10.46 -8.22 0.02
CA ALA A 351 -11.42 -8.84 -0.88
C ALA A 351 -11.96 -10.14 -0.30
N ARG A 352 -13.28 -10.28 -0.22
CA ARG A 352 -13.99 -11.47 0.26
C ARG A 352 -14.81 -12.12 -0.86
N GLY A 353 -14.99 -13.44 -0.79
CA GLY A 353 -15.81 -14.22 -1.68
C GLY A 353 -15.05 -14.92 -2.82
N LYS A 354 -15.74 -15.75 -3.59
CA LYS A 354 -15.18 -16.66 -4.62
C LYS A 354 -14.28 -15.98 -5.67
N LYS A 355 -14.42 -14.66 -5.85
CA LYS A 355 -13.62 -13.86 -6.80
C LYS A 355 -12.32 -13.31 -6.19
N ALA A 356 -12.15 -13.44 -4.87
CA ALA A 356 -11.00 -12.87 -4.15
C ALA A 356 -9.67 -13.46 -4.63
N ARG A 357 -9.63 -14.75 -4.97
CA ARG A 357 -8.41 -15.40 -5.49
C ARG A 357 -7.93 -14.78 -6.81
N VAL A 358 -8.85 -14.53 -7.75
CA VAL A 358 -8.53 -13.88 -9.03
C VAL A 358 -8.01 -12.47 -8.80
N LEU A 359 -8.63 -11.74 -7.87
CA LEU A 359 -8.21 -10.40 -7.49
C LEU A 359 -6.84 -10.41 -6.79
N ALA A 360 -6.59 -11.39 -5.93
CA ALA A 360 -5.29 -11.58 -5.25
C ALA A 360 -4.15 -11.82 -6.26
N GLU A 361 -4.37 -12.64 -7.27
CA GLU A 361 -3.41 -12.86 -8.35
C GLU A 361 -3.23 -11.63 -9.26
N PHE A 362 -4.31 -10.87 -9.48
CA PHE A 362 -4.29 -9.64 -10.28
C PHE A 362 -3.54 -8.51 -9.57
N ILE A 363 -3.85 -8.26 -8.30
CA ILE A 363 -3.19 -7.22 -7.50
C ILE A 363 -1.79 -7.67 -7.10
N GLY A 364 -1.63 -8.93 -6.68
CA GLY A 364 -0.38 -9.50 -6.19
C GLY A 364 0.04 -8.99 -4.81
N GLY A 365 0.96 -9.68 -4.16
CA GLY A 365 1.47 -9.33 -2.83
C GLY A 365 2.42 -8.12 -2.86
N CYS A 366 3.69 -8.32 -3.21
CA CYS A 366 4.65 -7.23 -3.31
C CYS A 366 4.31 -6.29 -4.47
N GLY A 367 4.00 -5.04 -4.17
CA GLY A 367 3.61 -4.01 -5.15
C GLY A 367 4.75 -3.19 -5.73
N VAL A 368 5.97 -3.39 -5.25
CA VAL A 368 7.18 -2.62 -5.60
C VAL A 368 7.35 -2.47 -7.11
N GLY A 369 7.52 -1.23 -7.57
CA GLY A 369 7.74 -0.88 -8.98
C GLY A 369 6.56 -1.12 -9.92
N ARG A 370 5.50 -1.78 -9.45
CA ARG A 370 4.35 -2.23 -10.23
C ARG A 370 3.03 -1.57 -9.81
N ALA A 371 2.75 -1.52 -8.52
CA ALA A 371 1.56 -0.94 -7.91
C ALA A 371 1.88 0.01 -6.74
N TYR A 372 3.14 0.21 -6.43
CA TYR A 372 3.61 0.94 -5.27
C TYR A 372 4.98 1.55 -5.54
N CYS A 373 5.21 2.74 -5.05
CA CYS A 373 6.52 3.39 -4.89
C CYS A 373 6.50 4.36 -3.71
N SER A 374 7.66 4.93 -3.41
CA SER A 374 7.79 5.93 -2.36
C SER A 374 8.45 7.21 -2.89
N ILE A 375 8.11 8.33 -2.27
CA ILE A 375 8.75 9.63 -2.48
C ILE A 375 9.47 9.99 -1.17
N GLN A 376 10.73 10.39 -1.28
CA GLN A 376 11.55 10.83 -0.15
C GLN A 376 11.34 12.34 0.12
N PRO A 377 11.74 12.86 1.31
CA PRO A 377 11.53 14.26 1.66
C PRO A 377 12.17 15.27 0.68
N ASP A 378 13.25 14.86 0.04
CA ASP A 378 14.00 15.64 -0.95
C ASP A 378 13.49 15.49 -2.39
N GLY A 379 12.42 14.71 -2.61
CA GLY A 379 11.81 14.47 -3.92
C GLY A 379 12.39 13.30 -4.70
N ILE A 380 13.34 12.56 -4.14
CA ILE A 380 13.81 11.32 -4.73
C ILE A 380 12.70 10.26 -4.69
N VAL A 381 12.43 9.63 -5.81
CA VAL A 381 11.51 8.48 -5.89
C VAL A 381 12.30 7.21 -5.64
N THR A 382 11.77 6.32 -4.80
CA THR A 382 12.33 5.00 -4.51
C THR A 382 11.27 3.90 -4.77
N PRO A 383 11.68 2.66 -5.07
CA PRO A 383 10.74 1.58 -5.35
C PRO A 383 9.83 1.25 -4.16
N CYS A 384 10.37 1.41 -2.94
CA CYS A 384 9.71 1.13 -1.67
C CYS A 384 10.32 2.00 -0.57
N VAL A 385 9.56 2.33 0.47
CA VAL A 385 10.09 3.03 1.66
C VAL A 385 11.27 2.28 2.31
N PHE A 386 11.26 0.95 2.22
CA PHE A 386 12.31 0.07 2.73
C PHE A 386 13.39 -0.26 1.69
N MET A 387 13.41 0.39 0.54
CA MET A 387 14.41 0.14 -0.51
C MET A 387 14.97 1.48 -0.98
N PRO A 388 16.05 1.97 -0.35
CA PRO A 388 16.60 3.30 -0.60
C PRO A 388 17.41 3.37 -1.90
N ILE A 389 16.85 2.87 -2.99
CA ILE A 389 17.44 2.91 -4.34
C ILE A 389 16.79 4.06 -5.11
N PRO A 390 17.52 5.12 -5.50
CA PRO A 390 16.99 6.20 -6.31
C PRO A 390 16.54 5.70 -7.68
N VAL A 391 15.29 5.98 -8.08
CA VAL A 391 14.75 5.64 -9.40
C VAL A 391 14.40 6.86 -10.24
N GLY A 392 14.46 8.04 -9.64
CA GLY A 392 14.29 9.34 -10.27
C GLY A 392 14.21 10.46 -9.25
N ASP A 393 14.37 11.70 -9.72
CA ASP A 393 14.27 12.94 -8.92
C ASP A 393 13.14 13.81 -9.48
N LEU A 394 12.13 14.08 -8.64
CA LEU A 394 10.99 14.92 -8.99
C LEU A 394 11.33 16.39 -9.15
N LYS A 395 12.51 16.82 -8.75
CA LYS A 395 13.01 18.17 -9.06
C LYS A 395 13.39 18.30 -10.54
N LEU A 396 13.80 17.20 -11.18
CA LEU A 396 14.34 17.15 -12.54
C LEU A 396 13.36 16.56 -13.56
N LYS A 397 12.53 15.59 -13.13
CA LYS A 397 11.64 14.82 -14.00
C LYS A 397 10.23 14.80 -13.46
N SER A 398 9.24 14.62 -14.34
CA SER A 398 7.87 14.38 -13.92
C SER A 398 7.69 12.99 -13.32
N PHE A 399 6.68 12.84 -12.44
CA PHE A 399 6.34 11.55 -11.87
C PHE A 399 6.03 10.48 -12.94
N ALA A 400 5.27 10.88 -13.97
CA ALA A 400 4.92 10.00 -15.09
C ALA A 400 6.17 9.50 -15.84
N GLU A 401 7.14 10.38 -16.06
CA GLU A 401 8.40 10.02 -16.71
C GLU A 401 9.18 9.03 -15.86
N ILE A 402 9.40 9.33 -14.58
CA ILE A 402 10.12 8.44 -13.65
C ILE A 402 9.46 7.04 -13.62
N TRP A 403 8.14 6.99 -13.42
CA TRP A 403 7.41 5.73 -13.33
C TRP A 403 7.52 4.87 -14.60
N ASN A 404 7.50 5.50 -15.77
CA ASN A 404 7.46 4.79 -17.03
C ASN A 404 8.84 4.48 -17.62
N THR A 405 9.88 5.23 -17.27
CA THR A 405 11.19 5.12 -17.93
C THR A 405 12.26 4.47 -17.06
N SER A 406 12.15 4.54 -15.71
CA SER A 406 13.18 3.99 -14.81
C SER A 406 13.48 2.51 -15.10
N PRO A 407 14.75 2.15 -15.35
CA PRO A 407 15.17 0.75 -15.58
C PRO A 407 14.85 -0.15 -14.38
N ILE A 408 15.17 0.32 -13.18
CA ILE A 408 14.97 -0.45 -11.94
C ILE A 408 13.48 -0.76 -11.72
N LEU A 409 12.58 0.22 -11.96
CA LEU A 409 11.14 -0.06 -11.86
C LEU A 409 10.67 -1.06 -12.92
N LYS A 410 11.27 -1.05 -14.12
CA LYS A 410 10.95 -2.01 -15.19
C LYS A 410 11.41 -3.43 -14.79
N GLU A 411 12.59 -3.58 -14.23
CA GLU A 411 13.11 -4.85 -13.74
C GLU A 411 12.23 -5.43 -12.61
N LEU A 412 11.83 -4.61 -11.64
CA LEU A 412 10.97 -5.01 -10.54
C LEU A 412 9.56 -5.47 -10.97
N ARG A 413 9.15 -5.16 -12.20
CA ARG A 413 7.88 -5.62 -12.82
C ARG A 413 7.96 -7.05 -13.36
N VAL A 414 9.18 -7.57 -13.55
CA VAL A 414 9.43 -8.91 -14.10
C VAL A 414 9.65 -9.87 -12.95
N ARG A 415 8.67 -10.73 -12.67
CA ARG A 415 8.75 -11.71 -11.58
C ARG A 415 9.37 -13.03 -12.02
N GLU A 416 9.48 -13.22 -13.30
CA GLU A 416 10.14 -14.37 -13.93
C GLU A 416 11.65 -14.39 -13.66
N ASP A 417 12.26 -13.22 -13.44
CA ASP A 417 13.69 -13.05 -13.18
C ASP A 417 14.05 -13.15 -11.67
N LEU A 418 13.12 -13.53 -10.81
CA LEU A 418 13.41 -13.74 -9.40
C LEU A 418 14.27 -14.99 -9.21
N GLU A 419 15.24 -14.90 -8.31
CA GLU A 419 16.20 -15.95 -8.02
C GLU A 419 15.68 -16.94 -6.96
N GLY A 420 16.33 -18.10 -6.89
CA GLY A 420 16.07 -19.15 -5.92
C GLY A 420 14.61 -19.61 -5.93
N HIS A 421 14.10 -20.07 -4.78
CA HIS A 421 12.72 -20.57 -4.69
C HIS A 421 11.67 -19.54 -5.08
N CYS A 422 11.92 -18.23 -4.88
CA CYS A 422 10.96 -17.20 -5.29
C CYS A 422 10.71 -17.19 -6.80
N GLY A 423 11.69 -17.56 -7.62
CA GLY A 423 11.60 -17.62 -9.08
C GLY A 423 10.76 -18.79 -9.61
N VAL A 424 10.72 -19.91 -8.88
CA VAL A 424 10.02 -21.15 -9.29
C VAL A 424 8.74 -21.41 -8.49
N CYS A 425 8.41 -20.55 -7.54
CA CYS A 425 7.29 -20.73 -6.62
C CYS A 425 5.93 -20.62 -7.32
N ASP A 426 5.01 -21.54 -7.05
CA ASP A 426 3.63 -21.51 -7.57
C ASP A 426 2.86 -20.25 -7.15
N TYR A 427 3.20 -19.65 -6.00
CA TYR A 427 2.63 -18.42 -5.50
C TYR A 427 3.36 -17.16 -5.98
N ARG A 428 4.30 -17.26 -6.91
CA ARG A 428 5.11 -16.14 -7.41
C ARG A 428 4.25 -14.95 -7.85
N ALA A 429 3.15 -15.20 -8.56
CA ALA A 429 2.25 -14.14 -9.02
C ALA A 429 1.52 -13.46 -7.86
N ALA A 430 1.03 -14.21 -6.89
CA ALA A 430 0.26 -13.69 -5.75
C ALA A 430 1.13 -13.12 -4.62
N CYS A 431 2.33 -13.65 -4.40
CA CYS A 431 3.26 -13.27 -3.33
C CYS A 431 4.43 -12.44 -3.87
N GLY A 432 5.33 -13.06 -4.62
CA GLY A 432 6.57 -12.48 -5.16
C GLY A 432 7.67 -12.23 -4.14
N GLY A 433 7.52 -12.64 -2.89
CA GLY A 433 8.45 -12.37 -1.79
C GLY A 433 8.62 -10.87 -1.49
N CYS A 434 9.15 -10.50 -0.35
CA CYS A 434 9.46 -9.11 -0.03
C CYS A 434 10.78 -8.69 -0.71
N ARG A 435 10.69 -7.88 -1.76
CA ARG A 435 11.88 -7.43 -2.51
C ARG A 435 12.78 -6.50 -1.68
N ALA A 436 12.16 -5.72 -0.79
CA ALA A 436 12.91 -4.88 0.13
C ALA A 436 13.68 -5.69 1.18
N ARG A 437 13.11 -6.84 1.66
CA ARG A 437 13.83 -7.73 2.57
C ARG A 437 14.98 -8.43 1.84
N ALA A 438 14.74 -8.95 0.63
CA ALA A 438 15.79 -9.51 -0.18
C ALA A 438 16.95 -8.51 -0.37
N TYR A 439 16.61 -7.27 -0.72
CA TYR A 439 17.61 -6.20 -0.82
C TYR A 439 18.32 -5.90 0.51
N GLY A 440 17.57 -5.81 1.61
CA GLY A 440 18.16 -5.52 2.94
C GLY A 440 19.17 -6.56 3.44
N TYR A 441 18.99 -7.82 3.03
CA TYR A 441 19.90 -8.91 3.42
C TYR A 441 21.02 -9.17 2.41
N PHE A 442 20.75 -9.02 1.11
CA PHE A 442 21.67 -9.45 0.05
C PHE A 442 22.20 -8.30 -0.83
N GLY A 443 21.74 -7.06 -0.65
CA GLY A 443 21.99 -6.00 -1.62
C GLY A 443 21.33 -6.25 -3.00
N ASN A 444 20.61 -7.37 -3.15
CA ASN A 444 19.99 -7.83 -4.38
C ASN A 444 18.48 -8.01 -4.22
N TYR A 445 17.67 -7.18 -4.88
CA TYR A 445 16.21 -7.27 -4.81
C TYR A 445 15.62 -8.45 -5.60
N LYS A 446 16.39 -9.16 -6.43
CA LYS A 446 15.97 -10.38 -7.13
C LYS A 446 16.18 -11.63 -6.27
N ALA A 447 17.03 -11.58 -5.25
CA ALA A 447 17.33 -12.69 -4.37
C ALA A 447 16.06 -13.29 -3.71
N PRO A 448 16.08 -14.55 -3.25
CA PRO A 448 14.98 -15.13 -2.51
C PRO A 448 14.71 -14.36 -1.21
N ASP A 449 13.44 -14.23 -0.82
CA ASP A 449 13.07 -13.58 0.45
C ASP A 449 13.42 -14.50 1.63
N PRO A 450 14.41 -14.16 2.47
CA PRO A 450 14.86 -15.06 3.54
C PRO A 450 13.82 -15.22 4.66
N GLY A 451 12.81 -14.37 4.73
CA GLY A 451 11.75 -14.48 5.73
C GLY A 451 10.62 -15.44 5.35
N CYS A 452 10.69 -16.11 4.21
CA CYS A 452 9.69 -17.10 3.78
C CYS A 452 10.03 -18.49 4.31
N ILE A 453 9.00 -19.23 4.78
CA ILE A 453 9.18 -20.61 5.24
C ILE A 453 9.80 -21.52 4.16
N ASN A 454 9.50 -21.26 2.89
CA ASN A 454 10.05 -22.00 1.75
C ASN A 454 11.51 -21.62 1.42
N ASN A 455 12.09 -20.63 2.11
CA ASN A 455 13.48 -20.20 1.98
C ASN A 455 14.23 -20.36 3.32
N LYS A 456 13.84 -21.34 4.13
CA LYS A 456 14.42 -21.59 5.45
C LYS A 456 15.93 -21.84 5.38
N ASP A 457 16.39 -22.60 4.40
CA ASP A 457 17.81 -22.91 4.22
C ASP A 457 18.63 -21.65 3.96
N VAL A 458 18.09 -20.73 3.13
CA VAL A 458 18.69 -19.42 2.86
C VAL A 458 18.81 -18.59 4.14
N PHE A 459 17.79 -18.63 5.02
CA PHE A 459 17.82 -17.93 6.30
C PHE A 459 18.87 -18.52 7.25
N LEU A 460 18.98 -19.85 7.33
CA LEU A 460 19.97 -20.55 8.15
C LEU A 460 21.41 -20.24 7.68
N GLU A 461 21.64 -20.22 6.37
CA GLU A 461 22.93 -19.83 5.79
C GLU A 461 23.31 -18.39 6.15
N LEU A 462 22.36 -17.44 6.10
CA LEU A 462 22.60 -16.07 6.54
C LEU A 462 22.99 -15.99 8.02
N LYS A 463 22.34 -16.79 8.87
CA LYS A 463 22.63 -16.81 10.32
C LYS A 463 24.00 -17.42 10.62
N SER A 464 24.43 -18.47 9.91
CA SER A 464 25.77 -19.05 10.08
C SER A 464 26.86 -18.03 9.72
N ARG A 465 26.70 -17.30 8.62
CA ARG A 465 27.64 -16.25 8.20
C ARG A 465 27.71 -15.08 9.19
N GLN A 466 26.60 -14.72 9.86
CA GLN A 466 26.60 -13.70 10.89
C GLN A 466 27.29 -14.13 12.18
N GLY A 467 27.21 -15.42 12.55
CA GLY A 467 27.91 -16.03 13.67
C GLY A 467 29.44 -16.07 13.51
N GLU A 468 29.92 -16.06 12.28
CA GLU A 468 31.36 -16.06 11.94
C GLU A 468 31.99 -14.66 11.89
N GLY A 469 31.32 -13.61 12.40
CA GLY A 469 31.87 -12.27 12.53
C GLY A 469 31.73 -11.35 11.33
N ALA A 470 30.95 -11.73 10.31
CA ALA A 470 30.61 -10.84 9.21
C ALA A 470 29.57 -9.81 9.66
N LYS A 471 30.01 -8.67 10.17
CA LYS A 471 29.17 -7.46 10.16
C LYS A 471 28.68 -7.26 8.74
N LEU A 472 27.39 -6.96 8.56
CA LEU A 472 26.84 -6.47 7.29
C LEU A 472 27.65 -5.22 6.90
N THR A 473 28.79 -5.42 6.29
CA THR A 473 29.63 -4.35 5.77
C THR A 473 29.03 -3.87 4.46
N ASN A 474 28.76 -2.61 4.42
CA ASN A 474 28.63 -1.74 3.28
C ASN A 474 28.81 -2.43 1.90
N MET A 475 27.69 -2.69 1.22
CA MET A 475 27.61 -2.64 -0.23
C MET A 475 26.60 -1.59 -0.65
#